data_71ac4ba6b95215f37ce29afcce3fb1ed
#
_entry.id   71ac4ba6b95215f37ce29afcce3fb1ed
#
_cell.length_a   1.000
_cell.length_b   1.000
_cell.length_c   1.000
_cell.angle_alpha   90.00
_cell.angle_beta   90.00
_cell.angle_gamma   90.00
#
_symmetry.space_group_name_H-M   'P 1'
#
loop_
_entity.id
_entity.type
_entity.pdbx_description
1 polymer ?
#
loop_
_entity_poly.entity_id
_entity_poly.type
_entity_poly.pdbx_seq_one_letter_code
_entity_poly.pdbx_strand_id
1 'polypeptide(L)'
;MGDPGGVMKPYARKASVLWLGTRQRGKGAISTPSAALKMALYAAGGDTKRRGTNPPELIAAAHAGSFSLSLANELGEAGYSPRQIDTTATVTMENIAAVWTMTQIHLDVVAAVPRVAQCDFVDAALRAKANCPVSRALNANISMRAKLSYHDAPPRIKPHRKPGTPGPAKVHNNKAKRNGAPH
;
A
#
# COMPACT_ATOMS: atom_id res chain seq x y z
N MET A 1 -7.68 32.23 12.91
CA MET A 1 -9.07 31.83 13.11
C MET A 1 -9.53 31.09 11.88
N GLY A 2 -9.50 29.75 11.91
CA GLY A 2 -10.02 28.89 10.84
C GLY A 2 -11.52 28.75 10.99
N ASP A 3 -12.23 28.79 9.88
CA ASP A 3 -13.68 28.64 9.80
C ASP A 3 -14.10 27.26 10.36
N PRO A 4 -14.84 27.16 11.47
CA PRO A 4 -15.19 25.89 12.09
C PRO A 4 -16.49 25.30 11.52
N GLY A 5 -16.68 25.33 10.21
CA GLY A 5 -17.92 24.82 9.61
C GLY A 5 -17.92 24.66 8.11
N GLY A 6 -16.78 24.74 7.45
CA GLY A 6 -16.70 24.57 6.00
C GLY A 6 -17.13 23.19 5.57
N VAL A 7 -18.33 23.05 5.02
CA VAL A 7 -18.77 21.83 4.34
C VAL A 7 -17.79 21.53 3.22
N MET A 8 -16.99 20.46 3.39
CA MET A 8 -16.01 20.05 2.39
C MET A 8 -16.74 19.74 1.07
N LYS A 9 -16.33 20.43 -0.01
CA LYS A 9 -16.94 20.21 -1.31
C LYS A 9 -16.66 18.78 -1.80
N PRO A 10 -17.66 18.14 -2.42
CA PRO A 10 -17.47 16.82 -3.03
C PRO A 10 -16.31 16.88 -4.04
N TYR A 11 -15.48 15.85 -4.05
CA TYR A 11 -14.41 15.71 -5.03
C TYR A 11 -14.41 14.32 -5.67
N ALA A 12 -13.94 14.22 -6.91
CA ALA A 12 -13.84 12.99 -7.66
C ALA A 12 -12.38 12.70 -8.02
N ARG A 13 -12.01 11.42 -8.03
CA ARG A 13 -10.73 10.94 -8.52
C ARG A 13 -10.97 9.87 -9.57
N LYS A 14 -10.05 9.75 -10.53
CA LYS A 14 -10.16 8.84 -11.66
C LYS A 14 -8.97 7.89 -11.67
N ALA A 15 -9.19 6.70 -12.19
CA ALA A 15 -8.16 5.78 -12.66
C ALA A 15 -8.65 5.17 -13.96
N SER A 16 -7.75 4.75 -14.83
CA SER A 16 -8.06 4.10 -16.10
C SER A 16 -7.27 2.82 -16.24
N VAL A 17 -7.90 1.81 -16.85
CA VAL A 17 -7.27 0.54 -17.20
C VAL A 17 -7.47 0.29 -18.69
N LEU A 18 -6.40 -0.02 -19.40
CA LEU A 18 -6.43 -0.63 -20.72
C LEU A 18 -6.27 -2.14 -20.54
N TRP A 19 -7.20 -2.93 -21.08
CA TRP A 19 -7.12 -4.38 -21.06
C TRP A 19 -7.19 -4.92 -22.49
N LEU A 20 -6.27 -5.79 -22.84
CA LEU A 20 -6.18 -6.40 -24.17
C LEU A 20 -6.24 -7.92 -24.05
N GLY A 21 -7.19 -8.54 -24.76
CA GLY A 21 -7.36 -9.99 -24.80
C GLY A 21 -8.33 -10.56 -23.77
N THR A 22 -8.34 -11.89 -23.66
CA THR A 22 -9.24 -12.60 -22.73
C THR A 22 -8.72 -12.50 -21.28
N ARG A 23 -9.58 -12.82 -20.31
CA ARG A 23 -9.19 -12.83 -18.89
C ARG A 23 -7.97 -13.72 -18.61
N GLN A 24 -7.88 -14.87 -19.27
CA GLN A 24 -6.81 -15.87 -19.05
C GLN A 24 -5.49 -15.49 -19.72
N ARG A 25 -5.54 -14.86 -20.89
CA ARG A 25 -4.36 -14.57 -21.73
C ARG A 25 -4.12 -13.08 -21.96
N GLY A 26 -4.98 -12.23 -21.41
CA GLY A 26 -4.91 -10.80 -21.61
C GLY A 26 -3.77 -10.13 -20.85
N LYS A 27 -3.51 -8.89 -21.25
CA LYS A 27 -2.55 -7.98 -20.62
C LYS A 27 -3.24 -6.66 -20.34
N GLY A 28 -2.92 -6.05 -19.20
CA GLY A 28 -3.48 -4.76 -18.83
C GLY A 28 -2.41 -3.76 -18.40
N ALA A 29 -2.81 -2.50 -18.43
CA ALA A 29 -2.05 -1.40 -17.86
C ALA A 29 -3.00 -0.45 -17.14
N ILE A 30 -2.61 0.00 -15.95
CA ILE A 30 -3.37 0.91 -15.12
C ILE A 30 -2.65 2.26 -15.02
N SER A 31 -3.42 3.34 -15.02
CA SER A 31 -2.91 4.69 -14.90
C SER A 31 -3.77 5.53 -13.97
N THR A 32 -3.14 6.47 -13.27
CA THR A 32 -3.80 7.50 -12.46
C THR A 32 -3.37 8.88 -12.92
N PRO A 33 -4.21 9.94 -12.81
CA PRO A 33 -3.84 11.30 -13.19
C PRO A 33 -2.65 11.86 -12.40
N SER A 34 -2.43 11.38 -11.17
CA SER A 34 -1.26 11.74 -10.36
C SER A 34 0.06 11.17 -10.90
N ALA A 35 0.01 10.31 -11.93
CA ALA A 35 1.12 9.56 -12.47
C ALA A 35 1.85 8.64 -11.47
N ALA A 36 1.29 8.44 -10.26
CA ALA A 36 1.78 7.44 -9.31
C ALA A 36 1.71 6.02 -9.91
N LEU A 37 0.65 5.74 -10.68
CA LEU A 37 0.56 4.60 -11.60
C LEU A 37 0.56 5.15 -13.02
N LYS A 38 1.62 4.89 -13.78
CA LYS A 38 1.77 5.33 -15.17
C LYS A 38 1.98 4.11 -16.05
N MET A 39 0.93 3.66 -16.73
CA MET A 39 0.94 2.42 -17.53
C MET A 39 1.54 1.24 -16.74
N ALA A 40 1.25 1.19 -15.44
CA ALA A 40 1.73 0.11 -14.60
C ALA A 40 1.08 -1.20 -15.01
N LEU A 41 1.86 -2.28 -15.04
CA LEU A 41 1.36 -3.59 -15.44
C LEU A 41 0.19 -4.01 -14.54
N TYR A 42 -0.88 -4.46 -15.17
CA TYR A 42 -2.10 -4.90 -14.54
C TYR A 42 -2.44 -6.32 -14.99
N ALA A 43 -2.66 -7.22 -14.05
CA ALA A 43 -2.94 -8.63 -14.30
C ALA A 43 -4.33 -9.03 -13.79
N ALA A 44 -4.93 -10.03 -14.37
CA ALA A 44 -6.08 -10.70 -13.78
C ALA A 44 -5.62 -11.38 -12.47
N GLY A 45 -6.28 -11.08 -11.35
CA GLY A 45 -5.92 -11.64 -10.04
C GLY A 45 -5.93 -13.18 -10.03
N GLY A 46 -5.21 -13.76 -9.07
CA GLY A 46 -5.16 -15.21 -8.83
C GLY A 46 -3.90 -15.92 -9.30
N ASP A 47 -3.10 -15.33 -10.17
CA ASP A 47 -1.80 -15.88 -10.58
C ASP A 47 -0.65 -15.07 -9.97
N THR A 48 -0.08 -15.56 -8.88
CA THR A 48 1.04 -14.90 -8.17
C THR A 48 2.34 -14.85 -8.97
N LYS A 49 2.44 -15.62 -10.07
CA LYS A 49 3.61 -15.62 -10.96
C LYS A 49 3.56 -14.52 -12.00
N ARG A 50 2.41 -13.91 -12.25
CA ARG A 50 2.28 -12.80 -13.20
C ARG A 50 2.78 -11.50 -12.60
N ARG A 51 3.64 -10.80 -13.34
CA ARG A 51 4.05 -9.44 -12.99
C ARG A 51 2.88 -8.48 -13.18
N GLY A 52 2.78 -7.51 -12.26
CA GLY A 52 1.78 -6.46 -12.32
C GLY A 52 0.87 -6.47 -11.10
N THR A 53 0.23 -5.33 -10.84
CA THR A 53 -0.79 -5.22 -9.80
C THR A 53 -2.10 -5.85 -10.28
N ASN A 54 -3.03 -6.05 -9.36
CA ASN A 54 -4.33 -6.68 -9.60
C ASN A 54 -5.40 -6.02 -8.72
N PRO A 55 -6.72 -6.28 -8.97
CA PRO A 55 -7.78 -5.66 -8.21
C PRO A 55 -7.70 -5.85 -6.68
N PRO A 56 -7.50 -7.07 -6.14
CA PRO A 56 -7.37 -7.26 -4.70
C PRO A 56 -6.20 -6.49 -4.08
N GLU A 57 -5.05 -6.45 -4.74
CA GLU A 57 -3.87 -5.71 -4.27
C GLU A 57 -4.11 -4.19 -4.25
N LEU A 58 -4.78 -3.64 -5.26
CA LEU A 58 -5.14 -2.23 -5.30
C LEU A 58 -6.16 -1.86 -4.21
N ILE A 59 -7.12 -2.75 -3.93
CA ILE A 59 -8.06 -2.56 -2.82
C ILE A 59 -7.31 -2.61 -1.49
N ALA A 60 -6.40 -3.56 -1.30
CA ALA A 60 -5.56 -3.63 -0.11
C ALA A 60 -4.74 -2.35 0.09
N ALA A 61 -4.09 -1.85 -0.95
CA ALA A 61 -3.31 -0.61 -0.91
C ALA A 61 -4.19 0.62 -0.56
N ALA A 62 -5.35 0.74 -1.19
CA ALA A 62 -6.31 1.80 -0.91
C ALA A 62 -6.82 1.74 0.54
N HIS A 63 -7.13 0.53 1.03
CA HIS A 63 -7.62 0.34 2.40
C HIS A 63 -6.54 0.64 3.44
N ALA A 64 -5.32 0.14 3.26
CA ALA A 64 -4.20 0.43 4.16
C ALA A 64 -3.94 1.94 4.24
N GLY A 65 -3.89 2.63 3.09
CA GLY A 65 -3.69 4.09 3.04
C GLY A 65 -4.83 4.87 3.70
N SER A 66 -6.08 4.54 3.37
CA SER A 66 -7.26 5.20 3.93
C SER A 66 -7.37 4.99 5.45
N PHE A 67 -7.12 3.77 5.93
CA PHE A 67 -7.12 3.47 7.36
C PHE A 67 -6.02 4.24 8.10
N SER A 68 -4.79 4.28 7.57
CA SER A 68 -3.68 5.02 8.19
C SER A 68 -4.01 6.50 8.37
N LEU A 69 -4.64 7.12 7.36
CA LEU A 69 -5.08 8.52 7.45
C LEU A 69 -6.20 8.70 8.47
N SER A 70 -7.17 7.77 8.52
CA SER A 70 -8.24 7.80 9.52
C SER A 70 -7.68 7.66 10.94
N LEU A 71 -6.71 6.76 11.16
CA LEU A 71 -6.07 6.59 12.47
C LEU A 71 -5.25 7.83 12.86
N ALA A 72 -4.54 8.43 11.92
CA ALA A 72 -3.81 9.67 12.19
C ALA A 72 -4.75 10.82 12.61
N ASN A 73 -5.93 10.91 11.99
CA ASN A 73 -6.96 11.88 12.35
C ASN A 73 -7.52 11.63 13.76
N GLU A 74 -7.95 10.40 14.06
CA GLU A 74 -8.50 10.02 15.37
C GLU A 74 -7.50 10.27 16.52
N LEU A 75 -6.22 9.96 16.28
CA LEU A 75 -5.16 10.25 17.23
C LEU A 75 -4.94 11.77 17.40
N GLY A 76 -4.98 12.52 16.29
CA GLY A 76 -4.85 13.97 16.29
C GLY A 76 -5.96 14.67 17.06
N GLU A 77 -7.21 14.24 16.87
CA GLU A 77 -8.39 14.74 17.62
C GLU A 77 -8.30 14.42 19.12
N ALA A 78 -7.66 13.30 19.46
CA ALA A 78 -7.37 12.95 20.86
C ALA A 78 -6.11 13.64 21.44
N GLY A 79 -5.47 14.55 20.68
CA GLY A 79 -4.29 15.33 21.13
C GLY A 79 -2.96 14.58 20.98
N TYR A 80 -2.93 13.45 20.30
CA TYR A 80 -1.71 12.69 20.05
C TYR A 80 -1.15 12.94 18.65
N SER A 81 0.17 12.96 18.53
CA SER A 81 0.87 13.12 17.23
C SER A 81 1.63 11.83 16.91
N PRO A 82 1.10 10.97 16.04
CA PRO A 82 1.81 9.76 15.62
C PRO A 82 3.07 10.13 14.85
N ARG A 83 4.19 9.47 15.18
CA ARG A 83 5.46 9.58 14.41
C ARG A 83 5.43 8.69 13.19
N GLN A 84 4.77 7.53 13.31
CA GLN A 84 4.70 6.52 12.25
C GLN A 84 3.44 5.69 12.43
N ILE A 85 2.79 5.36 11.33
CA ILE A 85 1.72 4.37 11.24
C ILE A 85 2.04 3.47 10.05
N ASP A 86 2.30 2.20 10.33
CA ASP A 86 2.46 1.16 9.32
C ASP A 86 1.20 0.31 9.30
N THR A 87 0.56 0.24 8.15
CA THR A 87 -0.64 -0.57 7.95
C THR A 87 -0.44 -1.53 6.79
N THR A 88 -0.63 -2.80 7.05
CA THR A 88 -0.74 -3.83 6.02
C THR A 88 -2.18 -4.30 5.96
N ALA A 89 -2.80 -4.23 4.77
CA ALA A 89 -4.11 -4.82 4.52
C ALA A 89 -3.95 -6.11 3.72
N THR A 90 -4.57 -7.18 4.17
CA THR A 90 -4.64 -8.47 3.47
C THR A 90 -6.06 -8.73 3.02
N VAL A 91 -6.27 -8.81 1.72
CA VAL A 91 -7.56 -9.12 1.09
C VAL A 91 -7.63 -10.60 0.78
N THR A 92 -8.64 -11.28 1.30
CA THR A 92 -8.92 -12.69 1.02
C THR A 92 -10.00 -12.81 -0.04
N MET A 93 -9.68 -13.55 -1.10
CA MET A 93 -10.59 -13.87 -2.20
C MET A 93 -10.95 -15.34 -2.16
N GLU A 94 -12.21 -15.68 -2.15
CA GLU A 94 -12.71 -17.04 -2.18
C GLU A 94 -13.60 -17.28 -3.40
N ASN A 95 -13.55 -18.48 -3.94
CA ASN A 95 -14.45 -18.88 -5.02
C ASN A 95 -15.71 -19.50 -4.41
N ILE A 96 -16.79 -18.74 -4.37
CA ILE A 96 -18.08 -19.15 -3.84
C ILE A 96 -19.04 -19.35 -5.01
N ALA A 97 -19.53 -20.57 -5.19
CA ALA A 97 -20.44 -20.92 -6.30
C ALA A 97 -19.93 -20.43 -7.68
N ALA A 98 -18.66 -20.66 -7.98
CA ALA A 98 -17.97 -20.23 -9.20
C ALA A 98 -17.79 -18.71 -9.35
N VAL A 99 -18.06 -17.92 -8.31
CA VAL A 99 -17.85 -16.46 -8.29
C VAL A 99 -16.72 -16.11 -7.32
N TRP A 100 -15.73 -15.39 -7.82
CA TRP A 100 -14.66 -14.85 -6.96
C TRP A 100 -15.22 -13.70 -6.11
N THR A 101 -15.24 -13.92 -4.81
CA THR A 101 -15.80 -13.01 -3.82
C THR A 101 -14.74 -12.59 -2.82
N MET A 102 -14.69 -11.30 -2.50
CA MET A 102 -13.89 -10.79 -1.40
C MET A 102 -14.64 -11.06 -0.09
N THR A 103 -14.12 -12.00 0.70
CA THR A 103 -14.80 -12.44 1.93
C THR A 103 -14.26 -11.78 3.18
N GLN A 104 -12.96 -11.49 3.20
CA GLN A 104 -12.31 -10.94 4.38
C GLN A 104 -11.23 -9.92 4.02
N ILE A 105 -11.08 -8.93 4.89
CA ILE A 105 -9.91 -8.05 4.92
C ILE A 105 -9.35 -8.03 6.33
N HIS A 106 -8.04 -8.24 6.46
CA HIS A 106 -7.34 -8.10 7.72
C HIS A 106 -6.41 -6.90 7.69
N LEU A 107 -6.49 -6.03 8.71
CA LEU A 107 -5.61 -4.89 8.90
C LEU A 107 -4.60 -5.21 10.02
N ASP A 108 -3.33 -5.33 9.68
CA ASP A 108 -2.22 -5.32 10.62
C ASP A 108 -1.67 -3.91 10.75
N VAL A 109 -1.71 -3.36 11.97
CA VAL A 109 -1.34 -1.96 12.24
C VAL A 109 -0.26 -1.92 13.30
N VAL A 110 0.83 -1.23 13.01
CA VAL A 110 1.88 -0.92 13.97
C VAL A 110 2.11 0.59 13.97
N ALA A 111 1.98 1.24 15.13
CA ALA A 111 2.14 2.68 15.21
C ALA A 111 3.10 3.09 16.33
N ALA A 112 3.92 4.11 16.04
CA ALA A 112 4.75 4.80 17.03
C ALA A 112 4.08 6.11 17.40
N VAL A 113 3.47 6.16 18.57
CA VAL A 113 2.72 7.32 19.07
C VAL A 113 3.26 7.71 20.45
N PRO A 114 3.98 8.83 20.58
CA PRO A 114 4.53 9.25 21.86
C PRO A 114 3.44 9.51 22.90
N ARG A 115 3.67 9.05 24.12
CA ARG A 115 2.86 9.32 25.31
C ARG A 115 1.41 8.84 25.26
N VAL A 116 1.00 8.07 24.26
CA VAL A 116 -0.34 7.49 24.19
C VAL A 116 -0.44 6.27 25.13
N ALA A 117 -1.52 6.16 25.88
CA ALA A 117 -1.84 4.94 26.61
C ALA A 117 -2.33 3.85 25.64
N GLN A 118 -2.11 2.58 25.99
CA GLN A 118 -2.53 1.46 25.14
C GLN A 118 -4.05 1.44 24.89
N CYS A 119 -4.86 1.79 25.91
CA CYS A 119 -6.31 1.87 25.78
C CYS A 119 -6.73 2.96 24.78
N ASP A 120 -6.18 4.17 24.89
CA ASP A 120 -6.50 5.29 24.01
C ASP A 120 -6.13 5.00 22.55
N PHE A 121 -4.99 4.31 22.35
CA PHE A 121 -4.59 3.87 21.02
C PHE A 121 -5.55 2.84 20.42
N VAL A 122 -5.99 1.85 21.23
CA VAL A 122 -6.95 0.83 20.76
C VAL A 122 -8.29 1.48 20.42
N ASP A 123 -8.77 2.39 21.26
CA ASP A 123 -10.02 3.10 21.02
C ASP A 123 -9.94 3.98 19.76
N ALA A 124 -8.84 4.69 19.56
CA ALA A 124 -8.61 5.45 18.32
C ALA A 124 -8.58 4.53 17.09
N ALA A 125 -7.94 3.36 17.18
CA ALA A 125 -7.89 2.40 16.08
C ALA A 125 -9.28 1.81 15.75
N LEU A 126 -10.11 1.56 16.75
CA LEU A 126 -11.49 1.09 16.57
C LEU A 126 -12.36 2.16 15.90
N ARG A 127 -12.26 3.42 16.34
CA ARG A 127 -12.95 4.55 15.70
C ARG A 127 -12.46 4.76 14.27
N ALA A 128 -11.15 4.71 14.04
CA ALA A 128 -10.58 4.80 12.70
C ALA A 128 -11.12 3.71 11.77
N LYS A 129 -11.24 2.47 12.24
CA LYS A 129 -11.83 1.38 11.44
C LYS A 129 -13.30 1.66 11.09
N ALA A 130 -14.09 2.15 12.05
CA ALA A 130 -15.50 2.47 11.85
C ALA A 130 -15.71 3.67 10.89
N ASN A 131 -14.83 4.68 10.97
CA ASN A 131 -14.94 5.93 10.21
C ASN A 131 -14.17 5.90 8.87
N CYS A 132 -13.31 4.91 8.65
CA CYS A 132 -12.55 4.79 7.39
C CYS A 132 -13.48 4.70 6.18
N PRO A 133 -13.38 5.61 5.21
CA PRO A 133 -14.25 5.61 4.03
C PRO A 133 -14.19 4.31 3.22
N VAL A 134 -13.00 3.69 3.12
CA VAL A 134 -12.84 2.41 2.41
C VAL A 134 -13.46 1.26 3.20
N SER A 135 -13.29 1.21 4.54
CA SER A 135 -13.97 0.21 5.38
C SER A 135 -15.49 0.27 5.22
N ARG A 136 -16.04 1.48 5.18
CA ARG A 136 -17.49 1.69 5.02
C ARG A 136 -18.03 1.36 3.63
N ALA A 137 -17.19 1.42 2.60
CA ALA A 137 -17.57 1.14 1.22
C ALA A 137 -17.52 -0.36 0.86
N LEU A 138 -16.73 -1.15 1.62
CA LEU A 138 -16.51 -2.56 1.31
C LEU A 138 -17.49 -3.46 2.07
N ASN A 139 -18.12 -4.38 1.32
CA ASN A 139 -18.99 -5.41 1.89
C ASN A 139 -18.17 -6.69 2.17
N ALA A 140 -17.27 -6.62 3.13
CA ALA A 140 -16.42 -7.74 3.54
C ALA A 140 -16.28 -7.74 5.06
N ASN A 141 -15.94 -8.89 5.64
CA ASN A 141 -15.59 -8.95 7.06
C ASN A 141 -14.23 -8.30 7.30
N ILE A 142 -14.20 -7.18 8.06
CA ILE A 142 -12.97 -6.44 8.34
C ILE A 142 -12.51 -6.72 9.76
N SER A 143 -11.42 -7.47 9.91
CA SER A 143 -10.73 -7.70 11.16
C SER A 143 -9.48 -6.79 11.27
N MET A 144 -9.01 -6.56 12.50
CA MET A 144 -7.86 -5.68 12.74
C MET A 144 -7.04 -6.18 13.93
N ARG A 145 -5.73 -6.06 13.80
CA ARG A 145 -4.77 -6.14 14.91
C ARG A 145 -3.97 -4.86 14.95
N ALA A 146 -4.04 -4.12 16.04
CA ALA A 146 -3.34 -2.87 16.24
C ALA A 146 -2.37 -2.97 17.42
N LYS A 147 -1.11 -2.54 17.23
CA LYS A 147 -0.03 -2.58 18.22
C LYS A 147 0.71 -1.26 18.27
N LEU A 148 1.09 -0.83 19.48
CA LEU A 148 2.07 0.24 19.64
C LEU A 148 3.48 -0.30 19.46
N SER A 149 4.31 0.48 18.76
CA SER A 149 5.75 0.28 18.68
C SER A 149 6.44 1.26 19.63
N TYR A 150 7.32 0.75 20.47
CA TYR A 150 8.14 1.56 21.38
C TYR A 150 9.53 1.88 20.78
N HIS A 151 9.76 1.54 19.52
CA HIS A 151 11.03 1.78 18.86
C HIS A 151 11.04 3.17 18.22
N ASP A 152 11.97 4.02 18.65
CA ASP A 152 12.28 5.33 18.05
C ASP A 152 13.06 5.21 16.71
N ALA A 153 12.83 4.16 15.94
CA ALA A 153 13.47 4.03 14.63
C ALA A 153 12.89 5.08 13.66
N PRO A 154 13.74 5.86 12.96
CA PRO A 154 13.25 6.81 11.97
C PRO A 154 12.49 6.07 10.85
N PRO A 155 11.42 6.70 10.30
CA PRO A 155 10.60 6.08 9.28
C PRO A 155 11.44 5.71 8.05
N ARG A 156 11.44 4.44 7.69
CA ARG A 156 12.11 3.96 6.48
C ARG A 156 11.18 4.05 5.28
N ILE A 157 10.91 5.26 4.82
CA ILE A 157 10.36 5.43 3.48
C ILE A 157 11.49 5.13 2.49
N LYS A 158 11.54 3.89 2.00
CA LYS A 158 12.43 3.57 0.88
C LYS A 158 11.84 4.23 -0.37
N PRO A 159 12.54 5.19 -1.00
CA PRO A 159 12.07 5.75 -2.26
C PRO A 159 11.97 4.61 -3.28
N HIS A 160 10.88 4.59 -4.03
CA HIS A 160 10.70 3.68 -5.15
C HIS A 160 11.91 3.81 -6.08
N ARG A 161 12.73 2.76 -6.19
CA ARG A 161 13.84 2.72 -7.13
C ARG A 161 13.25 2.80 -8.53
N LYS A 162 13.55 3.87 -9.27
CA LYS A 162 13.11 4.02 -10.66
C LYS A 162 13.54 2.76 -11.42
N PRO A 163 12.66 2.06 -12.13
CA PRO A 163 13.08 0.98 -13.00
C PRO A 163 13.99 1.57 -14.08
N GLY A 164 15.23 1.11 -14.18
CA GLY A 164 16.10 1.44 -15.31
C GLY A 164 17.37 2.24 -15.03
N THR A 165 17.82 2.39 -13.79
CA THR A 165 19.20 2.87 -13.57
C THR A 165 20.14 1.68 -13.63
N PRO A 166 21.00 1.54 -14.68
CA PRO A 166 22.02 0.50 -14.70
C PRO A 166 22.96 0.69 -13.51
N GLY A 167 23.22 -0.38 -12.76
CA GLY A 167 24.25 -0.37 -11.74
C GLY A 167 25.62 -0.07 -12.35
N PRO A 168 26.59 0.46 -11.56
CA PRO A 168 27.93 0.73 -12.08
C PRO A 168 28.50 -0.53 -12.72
N ALA A 169 28.93 -0.40 -13.97
CA ALA A 169 29.54 -1.48 -14.72
C ALA A 169 30.75 -2.03 -13.93
N LYS A 170 30.75 -3.35 -13.71
CA LYS A 170 31.93 -4.01 -13.14
C LYS A 170 33.05 -3.87 -14.15
N VAL A 171 34.02 -3.04 -13.84
CA VAL A 171 35.27 -2.94 -14.59
C VAL A 171 35.99 -4.28 -14.42
N HIS A 172 35.95 -5.11 -15.44
CA HIS A 172 36.82 -6.30 -15.53
C HIS A 172 38.23 -5.83 -15.82
N ASN A 173 39.06 -5.85 -14.79
CA ASN A 173 40.50 -5.61 -14.92
C ASN A 173 41.16 -6.87 -15.52
N ASN A 174 41.28 -6.88 -16.85
CA ASN A 174 41.97 -7.94 -17.58
C ASN A 174 43.48 -7.69 -17.50
N LYS A 175 44.12 -8.19 -16.45
CA LYS A 175 45.61 -8.25 -16.41
C LYS A 175 46.09 -9.24 -17.47
N ALA A 176 46.47 -8.72 -18.63
CA ALA A 176 47.21 -9.47 -19.64
C ALA A 176 48.52 -10.02 -19.03
N LYS A 177 48.59 -11.34 -18.91
CA LYS A 177 49.87 -12.04 -18.67
C LYS A 177 50.76 -11.90 -19.92
N ARG A 178 51.81 -11.08 -19.81
CA ARG A 178 52.93 -11.13 -20.75
C ARG A 178 53.68 -12.42 -20.46
N ASN A 179 53.61 -13.40 -21.31
CA ASN A 179 54.54 -14.53 -21.38
C ASN A 179 55.76 -14.07 -22.13
N GLY A 180 56.90 -14.02 -21.41
CA GLY A 180 58.21 -13.89 -22.02
C GLY A 180 58.60 -15.20 -22.72
N ALA A 181 59.19 -15.08 -23.90
CA ALA A 181 59.86 -16.16 -24.58
C ALA A 181 61.27 -16.33 -24.02
N PRO A 182 61.76 -17.56 -23.91
CA PRO A 182 63.22 -17.82 -23.82
C PRO A 182 63.79 -18.19 -25.20
N HIS A 183 65.05 -17.99 -25.30
CA HIS A 183 65.98 -18.31 -26.38
C HIS A 183 65.84 -19.70 -27.01
#